data_79564da5ac9ab83603906e8cf7b99d58
#
_entry.id   79564da5ac9ab83603906e8cf7b99d58
#
_cell.length_a   1.000
_cell.length_b   1.000
_cell.length_c   1.000
_cell.angle_alpha   90.00
_cell.angle_beta   90.00
_cell.angle_gamma   90.00
#
_symmetry.space_group_name_H-M   'P 1'
#
loop_
_entity.id
_entity.type
_entity.pdbx_description
1 polymer ?
#
loop_
_entity_poly.entity_id
_entity_poly.type
_entity_poly.pdbx_seq_one_letter_code
_entity_poly.pdbx_strand_id
1 'polypeptide(L)'
;MPGRVLMLGTGTLKPGPRRYGAGVLLEIGGLRLLLDCGPSIVQKLFSAGIDATELDAVFLSHFHVDHTSDLPDLISSLAADKLGYPRRPERPLTLIGPPGLVQFLEAVLDRNPYHSYVGEWNKVLRLVEPVEIGDKKELRIGDAVLRFAEVEHPNGYAVRVSVGDLSVTYSGDTAPTTSLVELASGTNLLIHECTFPSEAVMGKHSSEKGLAEVASRAAPEQLVVTHLSPAWTGREHEIVDAIRPSFKGRVVIAHDLLEIRVR
;
A
#
# COMPACT_ATOMS: atom_id res chain seq x y z
N MET A 1 -18.73 -11.55 1.23
CA MET A 1 -17.79 -12.36 0.42
C MET A 1 -16.42 -12.27 1.09
N PRO A 2 -15.57 -13.31 1.06
CA PRO A 2 -14.23 -13.22 1.62
C PRO A 2 -13.42 -12.13 0.91
N GLY A 3 -12.54 -11.46 1.63
CA GLY A 3 -11.62 -10.51 1.03
C GLY A 3 -10.43 -11.22 0.36
N ARG A 4 -9.82 -10.57 -0.63
CA ARG A 4 -8.60 -11.03 -1.32
C ARG A 4 -7.53 -9.93 -1.26
N VAL A 5 -6.32 -10.33 -0.91
CA VAL A 5 -5.13 -9.48 -0.98
C VAL A 5 -4.15 -10.10 -1.95
N LEU A 6 -3.67 -9.31 -2.92
CA LEU A 6 -2.59 -9.70 -3.82
C LEU A 6 -1.39 -8.78 -3.55
N MET A 7 -0.29 -9.37 -3.09
CA MET A 7 0.96 -8.67 -2.81
C MET A 7 1.71 -8.41 -4.12
N LEU A 8 1.46 -7.27 -4.77
CA LEU A 8 2.07 -6.95 -6.07
C LEU A 8 3.57 -6.66 -5.95
N GLY A 9 3.98 -6.00 -4.87
CA GLY A 9 5.37 -5.68 -4.60
C GLY A 9 5.65 -5.69 -3.09
N THR A 10 6.76 -6.32 -2.70
CA THR A 10 7.08 -6.64 -1.31
C THR A 10 8.50 -6.25 -0.87
N GLY A 11 9.23 -5.57 -1.76
CA GLY A 11 10.58 -5.06 -1.51
C GLY A 11 10.58 -3.57 -1.21
N THR A 12 11.79 -3.03 -1.15
CA THR A 12 12.11 -1.65 -0.80
C THR A 12 12.68 -0.90 -2.01
N LEU A 13 13.18 0.33 -1.80
CA LEU A 13 13.89 1.12 -2.80
C LEU A 13 15.03 0.32 -3.49
N LYS A 14 15.73 -0.52 -2.76
CA LYS A 14 16.70 -1.46 -3.31
C LYS A 14 15.99 -2.79 -3.57
N PRO A 15 15.68 -3.16 -4.82
CA PRO A 15 15.02 -4.42 -5.10
C PRO A 15 15.89 -5.61 -4.74
N GLY A 16 15.26 -6.66 -4.24
CA GLY A 16 15.86 -7.96 -3.98
C GLY A 16 15.37 -9.01 -4.96
N PRO A 17 15.91 -10.24 -4.89
CA PRO A 17 15.35 -11.35 -5.66
C PRO A 17 13.86 -11.56 -5.32
N ARG A 18 12.97 -11.50 -6.33
CA ARG A 18 11.50 -11.66 -6.19
C ARG A 18 10.81 -10.61 -5.31
N ARG A 19 11.43 -9.45 -5.07
CA ARG A 19 10.86 -8.36 -4.28
C ARG A 19 11.15 -7.04 -4.98
N TYR A 20 10.11 -6.36 -5.40
CA TYR A 20 10.16 -5.03 -6.00
C TYR A 20 9.48 -4.04 -5.06
N GLY A 21 9.45 -2.77 -5.40
CA GLY A 21 8.87 -1.73 -4.56
C GLY A 21 7.41 -1.96 -4.18
N ALA A 22 6.92 -1.19 -3.24
CA ALA A 22 5.67 -1.45 -2.54
C ALA A 22 4.42 -1.35 -3.43
N GLY A 23 3.52 -2.30 -3.26
CA GLY A 23 2.18 -2.26 -3.85
C GLY A 23 1.36 -3.48 -3.47
N VAL A 24 0.12 -3.25 -3.04
CA VAL A 24 -0.81 -4.29 -2.62
C VAL A 24 -2.19 -4.02 -3.21
N LEU A 25 -2.76 -4.99 -3.90
CA LEU A 25 -4.17 -4.91 -4.29
C LEU A 25 -5.04 -5.56 -3.22
N LEU A 26 -6.00 -4.81 -2.72
CA LEU A 26 -7.05 -5.27 -1.81
C LEU A 26 -8.39 -5.32 -2.54
N GLU A 27 -9.02 -6.49 -2.57
CA GLU A 27 -10.40 -6.68 -3.03
C GLU A 27 -11.25 -7.11 -1.84
N ILE A 28 -12.18 -6.25 -1.40
CA ILE A 28 -13.01 -6.48 -0.22
C ILE A 28 -14.39 -5.84 -0.40
N GLY A 29 -15.47 -6.61 -0.22
CA GLY A 29 -16.84 -6.08 -0.32
C GLY A 29 -17.18 -5.42 -1.65
N GLY A 30 -16.52 -5.81 -2.74
CA GLY A 30 -16.68 -5.19 -4.07
C GLY A 30 -15.75 -4.00 -4.32
N LEU A 31 -15.04 -3.50 -3.31
CA LEU A 31 -14.01 -2.46 -3.47
C LEU A 31 -12.72 -3.09 -4.02
N ARG A 32 -12.12 -2.45 -5.04
CA ARG A 32 -10.74 -2.69 -5.51
C ARG A 32 -9.88 -1.49 -5.17
N LEU A 33 -9.05 -1.65 -4.15
CA LEU A 33 -8.16 -0.62 -3.64
C LEU A 33 -6.70 -1.03 -3.86
N LEU A 34 -5.95 -0.17 -4.55
CA LEU A 34 -4.49 -0.31 -4.62
C LEU A 34 -3.86 0.46 -3.46
N LEU A 35 -3.02 -0.21 -2.68
CA LEU A 35 -2.24 0.36 -1.58
C LEU A 35 -0.79 0.51 -2.07
N ASP A 36 -0.35 1.73 -2.28
CA ASP A 36 0.90 2.15 -2.92
C ASP A 36 1.05 1.71 -4.39
N CYS A 37 1.86 2.45 -5.13
CA CYS A 37 2.08 2.27 -6.55
C CYS A 37 3.59 2.44 -6.89
N GLY A 38 4.40 1.57 -6.30
CA GLY A 38 5.85 1.51 -6.53
C GLY A 38 6.21 0.88 -7.88
N PRO A 39 7.50 0.65 -8.15
CA PRO A 39 7.97 0.20 -9.47
C PRO A 39 7.40 -1.18 -9.86
N SER A 40 6.99 -1.30 -11.12
CA SER A 40 6.41 -2.50 -11.77
C SER A 40 5.01 -2.89 -11.27
N ILE A 41 4.31 -2.03 -10.53
CA ILE A 41 2.97 -2.34 -9.99
C ILE A 41 1.94 -2.37 -11.12
N VAL A 42 1.96 -1.42 -12.04
CA VAL A 42 1.03 -1.38 -13.18
C VAL A 42 1.18 -2.63 -14.04
N GLN A 43 2.41 -3.02 -14.35
CA GLN A 43 2.67 -4.24 -15.12
C GLN A 43 2.17 -5.51 -14.41
N LYS A 44 2.32 -5.57 -13.07
CA LYS A 44 1.88 -6.72 -12.27
C LYS A 44 0.36 -6.78 -12.11
N LEU A 45 -0.32 -5.64 -12.00
CA LEU A 45 -1.78 -5.57 -12.08
C LEU A 45 -2.26 -6.18 -13.40
N PHE A 46 -1.72 -5.72 -14.52
CA PHE A 46 -2.07 -6.23 -15.84
C PHE A 46 -1.78 -7.73 -15.98
N SER A 47 -0.62 -8.20 -15.49
CA SER A 47 -0.26 -9.62 -15.49
C SER A 47 -1.19 -10.48 -14.62
N ALA A 48 -1.80 -9.89 -13.61
CA ALA A 48 -2.83 -10.53 -12.77
C ALA A 48 -4.25 -10.46 -13.40
N GLY A 49 -4.37 -9.90 -14.62
CA GLY A 49 -5.63 -9.76 -15.34
C GLY A 49 -6.49 -8.59 -14.87
N ILE A 50 -5.90 -7.61 -14.20
CA ILE A 50 -6.59 -6.45 -13.65
C ILE A 50 -6.15 -5.19 -14.39
N ASP A 51 -7.10 -4.53 -15.01
CA ASP A 51 -6.90 -3.26 -15.68
C ASP A 51 -6.97 -2.10 -14.66
N ALA A 52 -6.15 -1.06 -14.83
CA ALA A 52 -6.16 0.10 -13.95
C ALA A 52 -7.53 0.77 -13.87
N THR A 53 -8.33 0.71 -14.94
CA THR A 53 -9.70 1.25 -14.99
C THR A 53 -10.70 0.46 -14.13
N GLU A 54 -10.31 -0.69 -13.60
CA GLU A 54 -11.13 -1.51 -12.70
C GLU A 54 -10.87 -1.18 -11.21
N LEU A 55 -9.91 -0.30 -10.92
CA LEU A 55 -9.66 0.18 -9.57
C LEU A 55 -10.73 1.21 -9.17
N ASP A 56 -11.17 1.15 -7.93
CA ASP A 56 -12.05 2.16 -7.32
C ASP A 56 -11.25 3.30 -6.69
N ALA A 57 -10.11 2.97 -6.09
CA ALA A 57 -9.23 3.94 -5.47
C ALA A 57 -7.77 3.46 -5.41
N VAL A 58 -6.88 4.43 -5.21
CA VAL A 58 -5.48 4.21 -4.82
C VAL A 58 -5.24 4.95 -3.51
N PHE A 59 -4.58 4.31 -2.58
CA PHE A 59 -4.07 4.92 -1.36
C PHE A 59 -2.54 4.96 -1.41
N LEU A 60 -1.96 6.14 -1.26
CA LEU A 60 -0.52 6.34 -1.09
C LEU A 60 -0.22 6.53 0.39
N SER A 61 0.60 5.65 0.95
CA SER A 61 1.00 5.73 2.36
C SER A 61 1.91 6.93 2.63
N HIS A 62 2.79 7.26 1.69
CA HIS A 62 3.70 8.41 1.68
C HIS A 62 4.27 8.60 0.26
N PHE A 63 5.21 9.56 0.06
CA PHE A 63 5.66 9.95 -1.28
C PHE A 63 7.07 9.45 -1.66
N HIS A 64 7.64 8.45 -0.97
CA HIS A 64 8.90 7.86 -1.42
C HIS A 64 8.73 7.17 -2.77
N VAL A 65 9.82 7.15 -3.55
CA VAL A 65 9.80 6.71 -4.95
C VAL A 65 9.44 5.23 -5.11
N ASP A 66 9.80 4.38 -4.16
CA ASP A 66 9.46 2.96 -4.17
C ASP A 66 7.99 2.67 -3.79
N HIS A 67 7.23 3.71 -3.43
CA HIS A 67 5.77 3.67 -3.20
C HIS A 67 4.98 4.42 -4.28
N THR A 68 5.63 5.19 -5.17
CA THR A 68 4.93 6.11 -6.08
C THR A 68 5.44 6.12 -7.52
N SER A 69 6.52 5.41 -7.84
CA SER A 69 7.20 5.55 -9.15
C SER A 69 6.36 5.15 -10.36
N ASP A 70 5.43 4.19 -10.22
CA ASP A 70 4.52 3.80 -11.31
C ASP A 70 3.23 4.64 -11.37
N LEU A 71 3.06 5.62 -10.46
CA LEU A 71 1.85 6.44 -10.43
C LEU A 71 1.62 7.22 -11.74
N PRO A 72 2.64 7.81 -12.40
CA PRO A 72 2.46 8.43 -13.71
C PRO A 72 1.97 7.45 -14.78
N ASP A 73 2.48 6.22 -14.79
CA ASP A 73 2.07 5.16 -15.71
C ASP A 73 0.64 4.70 -15.42
N LEU A 74 0.29 4.49 -14.14
CA LEU A 74 -1.07 4.18 -13.72
C LEU A 74 -2.07 5.24 -14.20
N ILE A 75 -1.80 6.53 -13.94
CA ILE A 75 -2.69 7.62 -14.33
C ILE A 75 -2.81 7.72 -15.84
N SER A 76 -1.70 7.54 -16.57
CA SER A 76 -1.70 7.54 -18.03
C SER A 76 -2.57 6.42 -18.59
N SER A 77 -2.51 5.23 -17.98
CA SER A 77 -3.28 4.06 -18.42
C SER A 77 -4.79 4.24 -18.26
N LEU A 78 -5.26 5.11 -17.35
CA LEU A 78 -6.69 5.42 -17.20
C LEU A 78 -7.29 6.12 -18.44
N ALA A 79 -6.45 6.74 -19.28
CA ALA A 79 -6.88 7.38 -20.52
C ALA A 79 -7.05 6.43 -21.69
N ALA A 80 -6.84 5.13 -21.49
CA ALA A 80 -6.95 4.10 -22.51
C ALA A 80 -7.90 2.96 -22.08
N ASP A 81 -8.45 2.25 -23.05
CA ASP A 81 -9.16 0.99 -22.79
C ASP A 81 -8.17 -0.20 -22.72
N LYS A 82 -8.70 -1.40 -22.48
CA LYS A 82 -7.89 -2.64 -22.36
C LYS A 82 -7.09 -3.00 -23.63
N LEU A 83 -7.41 -2.38 -24.76
CA LEU A 83 -6.70 -2.56 -26.03
C LEU A 83 -5.75 -1.40 -26.33
N GLY A 84 -5.65 -0.41 -25.42
CA GLY A 84 -4.80 0.77 -25.58
C GLY A 84 -5.42 1.88 -26.43
N TYR A 85 -6.69 1.78 -26.83
CA TYR A 85 -7.35 2.87 -27.55
C TYR A 85 -7.74 4.01 -26.59
N PRO A 86 -7.60 5.27 -27.02
CA PRO A 86 -7.95 6.42 -26.18
C PRO A 86 -9.40 6.33 -25.66
N ARG A 87 -9.53 6.41 -24.35
CA ARG A 87 -10.80 6.36 -23.63
C ARG A 87 -10.84 7.45 -22.57
N ARG A 88 -12.02 8.01 -22.35
CA ARG A 88 -12.27 8.84 -21.18
C ARG A 88 -12.94 7.97 -20.11
N PRO A 89 -12.42 7.91 -18.88
CA PRO A 89 -13.08 7.19 -17.80
C PRO A 89 -14.45 7.83 -17.50
N GLU A 90 -15.41 7.01 -17.10
CA GLU A 90 -16.77 7.48 -16.72
C GLU A 90 -16.73 8.31 -15.43
N ARG A 91 -15.82 7.96 -14.54
CA ARG A 91 -15.53 8.68 -13.29
C ARG A 91 -14.01 8.76 -13.07
N PRO A 92 -13.51 9.83 -12.44
CA PRO A 92 -12.11 9.86 -11.99
C PRO A 92 -11.82 8.74 -10.99
N LEU A 93 -10.60 8.22 -10.99
CA LEU A 93 -10.08 7.33 -9.96
C LEU A 93 -9.82 8.13 -8.69
N THR A 94 -10.37 7.71 -7.55
CA THR A 94 -10.08 8.35 -6.27
C THR A 94 -8.62 8.07 -5.85
N LEU A 95 -7.82 9.12 -5.72
CA LEU A 95 -6.44 9.03 -5.28
C LEU A 95 -6.31 9.64 -3.88
N ILE A 96 -6.07 8.78 -2.89
CA ILE A 96 -6.02 9.13 -1.47
C ILE A 96 -4.54 9.19 -1.05
N GLY A 97 -4.17 10.21 -0.32
CA GLY A 97 -2.79 10.30 0.18
C GLY A 97 -2.60 11.35 1.27
N PRO A 98 -1.38 11.45 1.78
CA PRO A 98 -1.01 12.42 2.82
C PRO A 98 -1.22 13.88 2.38
N PRO A 99 -1.21 14.82 3.33
CA PRO A 99 -1.13 16.25 3.01
C PRO A 99 0.03 16.54 2.05
N GLY A 100 -0.23 17.38 1.04
CA GLY A 100 0.72 17.67 -0.03
C GLY A 100 0.55 16.77 -1.28
N LEU A 101 -0.48 15.91 -1.32
CA LEU A 101 -0.76 15.05 -2.48
C LEU A 101 -0.98 15.87 -3.76
N VAL A 102 -1.72 16.98 -3.68
CA VAL A 102 -1.98 17.84 -4.84
C VAL A 102 -0.68 18.41 -5.37
N GLN A 103 0.17 18.97 -4.49
CA GLN A 103 1.47 19.51 -4.85
C GLN A 103 2.42 18.45 -5.42
N PHE A 104 2.38 17.23 -4.84
CA PHE A 104 3.14 16.10 -5.36
C PHE A 104 2.71 15.74 -6.80
N LEU A 105 1.42 15.62 -7.07
CA LEU A 105 0.90 15.34 -8.40
C LEU A 105 1.26 16.44 -9.41
N GLU A 106 1.13 17.71 -9.03
CA GLU A 106 1.55 18.83 -9.87
C GLU A 106 3.05 18.75 -10.20
N ALA A 107 3.90 18.45 -9.22
CA ALA A 107 5.34 18.37 -9.42
C ALA A 107 5.74 17.19 -10.32
N VAL A 108 5.08 16.04 -10.16
CA VAL A 108 5.43 14.80 -10.86
C VAL A 108 4.84 14.75 -12.27
N LEU A 109 3.61 15.27 -12.47
CA LEU A 109 2.87 15.13 -13.72
C LEU A 109 2.82 16.45 -14.51
N ASP A 110 2.31 17.52 -13.91
CA ASP A 110 1.95 18.75 -14.62
C ASP A 110 3.19 19.62 -14.91
N ARG A 111 4.03 19.85 -13.90
CA ARG A 111 5.22 20.69 -14.04
C ARG A 111 6.44 19.97 -14.59
N ASN A 112 6.38 18.66 -14.72
CA ASN A 112 7.49 17.88 -15.26
C ASN A 112 7.42 17.87 -16.80
N PRO A 113 8.39 18.49 -17.51
CA PRO A 113 8.35 18.54 -18.99
C PRO A 113 8.42 17.16 -19.63
N TYR A 114 8.90 16.14 -18.92
CA TYR A 114 9.00 14.76 -19.43
C TYR A 114 7.68 13.99 -19.28
N HIS A 115 6.78 14.43 -18.40
CA HIS A 115 5.47 13.84 -18.19
C HIS A 115 4.32 14.72 -18.69
N SER A 116 4.62 15.84 -19.34
CA SER A 116 3.60 16.76 -19.87
C SER A 116 2.63 16.14 -20.87
N TYR A 117 2.98 15.00 -21.47
CA TYR A 117 2.09 14.23 -22.34
C TYR A 117 0.90 13.60 -21.57
N VAL A 118 1.02 13.36 -20.28
CA VAL A 118 -0.10 12.95 -19.41
C VAL A 118 -1.10 14.10 -19.30
N GLY A 119 -0.64 15.32 -19.47
CA GLY A 119 -1.46 16.47 -19.74
C GLY A 119 -1.34 17.60 -18.76
N GLU A 120 -2.00 18.68 -19.08
CA GLU A 120 -2.23 19.80 -18.21
C GLU A 120 -3.00 19.34 -16.95
N TRP A 121 -2.82 20.01 -15.81
CA TRP A 121 -3.47 19.69 -14.55
C TRP A 121 -4.98 19.43 -14.68
N ASN A 122 -5.67 20.26 -15.47
CA ASN A 122 -7.09 20.05 -15.77
C ASN A 122 -7.40 18.72 -16.50
N LYS A 123 -6.42 18.14 -17.19
CA LYS A 123 -6.57 16.80 -17.81
C LYS A 123 -6.34 15.71 -16.79
N VAL A 124 -5.36 15.87 -15.91
CA VAL A 124 -5.10 14.94 -14.81
C VAL A 124 -6.31 14.84 -13.88
N LEU A 125 -6.92 15.97 -13.49
CA LEU A 125 -8.14 16.00 -12.66
C LEU A 125 -9.38 15.36 -13.34
N ARG A 126 -9.33 15.07 -14.62
CA ARG A 126 -10.37 14.27 -15.30
C ARG A 126 -10.12 12.77 -15.15
N LEU A 127 -8.92 12.37 -14.82
CA LEU A 127 -8.51 10.97 -14.65
C LEU A 127 -8.49 10.57 -13.18
N VAL A 128 -8.11 11.47 -12.28
CA VAL A 128 -8.01 11.22 -10.84
C VAL A 128 -8.68 12.33 -10.03
N GLU A 129 -9.26 11.94 -8.91
CA GLU A 129 -9.79 12.84 -7.88
C GLU A 129 -8.90 12.74 -6.64
N PRO A 130 -8.02 13.73 -6.38
CA PRO A 130 -7.12 13.69 -5.22
C PRO A 130 -7.88 13.98 -3.92
N VAL A 131 -7.64 13.14 -2.92
CA VAL A 131 -8.20 13.27 -1.56
C VAL A 131 -7.06 13.26 -0.56
N GLU A 132 -6.74 14.42 0.00
CA GLU A 132 -5.78 14.54 1.10
C GLU A 132 -6.44 14.12 2.42
N ILE A 133 -5.77 13.24 3.16
CA ILE A 133 -6.31 12.69 4.41
C ILE A 133 -6.08 13.60 5.60
N GLY A 134 -4.89 14.14 5.86
CA GLY A 134 -4.60 15.12 6.90
C GLY A 134 -5.44 14.95 8.17
N ASP A 135 -6.34 15.91 8.41
CA ASP A 135 -7.27 15.87 9.54
C ASP A 135 -8.43 14.88 9.38
N LYS A 136 -8.59 14.26 8.20
CA LYS A 136 -9.63 13.26 7.95
C LYS A 136 -9.24 11.94 8.60
N LYS A 137 -10.00 11.53 9.58
CA LYS A 137 -9.79 10.24 10.25
C LYS A 137 -10.51 9.09 9.56
N GLU A 138 -11.51 9.37 8.72
CA GLU A 138 -12.35 8.36 8.04
C GLU A 138 -12.76 8.84 6.65
N LEU A 139 -12.80 7.92 5.68
CA LEU A 139 -13.35 8.08 4.35
C LEU A 139 -14.22 6.86 4.02
N ARG A 140 -15.32 7.06 3.27
CA ARG A 140 -16.18 5.96 2.79
C ARG A 140 -16.11 5.85 1.28
N ILE A 141 -15.98 4.61 0.79
CA ILE A 141 -16.06 4.27 -0.64
C ILE A 141 -16.98 3.07 -0.74
N GLY A 142 -18.20 3.29 -1.26
CA GLY A 142 -19.26 2.28 -1.20
C GLY A 142 -19.53 1.84 0.24
N ASP A 143 -19.51 0.54 0.50
CA ASP A 143 -19.71 -0.03 1.84
C ASP A 143 -18.41 -0.06 2.67
N ALA A 144 -17.28 0.26 2.06
CA ALA A 144 -16.00 0.25 2.75
C ALA A 144 -15.77 1.52 3.57
N VAL A 145 -15.25 1.33 4.77
CA VAL A 145 -14.80 2.39 5.68
C VAL A 145 -13.29 2.32 5.78
N LEU A 146 -12.63 3.40 5.34
CA LEU A 146 -11.18 3.58 5.44
C LEU A 146 -10.89 4.49 6.63
N ARG A 147 -10.09 4.02 7.59
CA ARG A 147 -9.58 4.82 8.71
C ARG A 147 -8.09 4.97 8.59
N PHE A 148 -7.58 6.14 8.96
CA PHE A 148 -6.19 6.51 8.79
C PHE A 148 -5.56 6.86 10.12
N ALA A 149 -4.26 6.58 10.24
CA ALA A 149 -3.44 7.03 11.35
C ALA A 149 -2.08 7.48 10.82
N GLU A 150 -1.62 8.64 11.32
CA GLU A 150 -0.25 9.06 11.11
C GLU A 150 0.71 8.09 11.80
N VAL A 151 1.81 7.76 11.11
CA VAL A 151 2.79 6.79 11.60
C VAL A 151 4.18 7.42 11.68
N GLU A 152 5.11 6.73 12.33
CA GLU A 152 6.47 7.24 12.56
C GLU A 152 7.33 7.06 11.30
N HIS A 153 6.98 7.81 10.25
CA HIS A 153 7.70 7.90 8.97
C HIS A 153 7.45 9.29 8.35
N PRO A 154 8.39 9.86 7.55
CA PRO A 154 8.17 11.17 6.93
C PRO A 154 6.89 11.20 6.10
N ASN A 155 5.94 12.04 6.52
CA ASN A 155 4.61 12.17 5.90
C ASN A 155 3.88 10.83 5.74
N GLY A 156 4.08 9.89 6.67
CA GLY A 156 3.61 8.51 6.60
C GLY A 156 2.24 8.31 7.22
N TYR A 157 1.41 7.51 6.56
CA TYR A 157 0.07 7.13 7.04
C TYR A 157 -0.17 5.64 6.83
N ALA A 158 -0.76 5.01 7.85
CA ALA A 158 -1.37 3.69 7.76
C ALA A 158 -2.85 3.82 7.43
N VAL A 159 -3.44 2.76 6.86
CA VAL A 159 -4.87 2.67 6.59
C VAL A 159 -5.46 1.36 7.08
N ARG A 160 -6.62 1.41 7.73
CA ARG A 160 -7.49 0.27 8.00
C ARG A 160 -8.71 0.36 7.10
N VAL A 161 -8.95 -0.68 6.32
CA VAL A 161 -10.11 -0.84 5.44
C VAL A 161 -11.04 -1.86 6.08
N SER A 162 -12.31 -1.51 6.27
CA SER A 162 -13.32 -2.38 6.89
C SER A 162 -14.57 -2.46 6.04
N VAL A 163 -15.10 -3.68 5.85
CA VAL A 163 -16.39 -3.94 5.20
C VAL A 163 -17.11 -5.03 5.99
N GLY A 164 -18.25 -4.69 6.63
CA GLY A 164 -18.89 -5.57 7.59
C GLY A 164 -17.93 -5.97 8.70
N ASP A 165 -17.76 -7.27 8.95
CA ASP A 165 -16.87 -7.81 9.98
C ASP A 165 -15.43 -8.01 9.50
N LEU A 166 -15.15 -7.80 8.21
CA LEU A 166 -13.81 -7.95 7.65
C LEU A 166 -13.02 -6.65 7.74
N SER A 167 -11.75 -6.77 8.09
CA SER A 167 -10.84 -5.63 8.14
C SER A 167 -9.41 -6.00 7.77
N VAL A 168 -8.77 -5.11 7.01
CA VAL A 168 -7.37 -5.20 6.61
C VAL A 168 -6.68 -3.90 7.01
N THR A 169 -5.56 -3.98 7.69
CA THR A 169 -4.73 -2.82 8.01
C THR A 169 -3.41 -2.92 7.25
N TYR A 170 -3.02 -1.82 6.60
CA TYR A 170 -1.73 -1.66 5.93
C TYR A 170 -0.92 -0.57 6.64
N SER A 171 0.29 -0.93 7.05
CA SER A 171 1.14 -0.03 7.83
C SER A 171 1.74 1.13 7.03
N GLY A 172 1.93 0.96 5.70
CA GLY A 172 2.97 1.73 4.99
C GLY A 172 4.32 1.49 5.64
N ASP A 173 5.24 2.42 5.46
CA ASP A 173 6.54 2.43 6.14
C ASP A 173 6.41 3.10 7.51
N THR A 174 6.99 2.49 8.54
CA THR A 174 6.92 3.03 9.90
C THR A 174 7.88 2.37 10.89
N ALA A 175 8.41 3.14 11.82
CA ALA A 175 8.86 2.58 13.08
C ALA A 175 7.64 2.14 13.93
N PRO A 176 7.81 1.28 14.94
CA PRO A 176 6.72 0.91 15.85
C PRO A 176 6.09 2.15 16.49
N THR A 177 4.76 2.27 16.37
CA THR A 177 4.01 3.42 16.93
C THR A 177 2.68 3.01 17.52
N THR A 178 2.25 3.73 18.57
CA THR A 178 0.98 3.45 19.25
C THR A 178 -0.21 3.71 18.34
N SER A 179 -0.16 4.72 17.48
CA SER A 179 -1.24 5.04 16.52
C SER A 179 -1.53 3.89 15.57
N LEU A 180 -0.48 3.20 15.07
CA LEU A 180 -0.64 2.01 14.25
C LEU A 180 -1.20 0.83 15.05
N VAL A 181 -0.70 0.60 16.27
CA VAL A 181 -1.23 -0.46 17.16
C VAL A 181 -2.72 -0.28 17.40
N GLU A 182 -3.17 0.93 17.71
CA GLU A 182 -4.58 1.25 17.91
C GLU A 182 -5.40 1.05 16.64
N LEU A 183 -4.90 1.54 15.48
CA LEU A 183 -5.57 1.36 14.21
C LEU A 183 -5.71 -0.12 13.82
N ALA A 184 -4.67 -0.92 14.05
CA ALA A 184 -4.61 -2.33 13.69
C ALA A 184 -5.26 -3.26 14.73
N SER A 185 -5.71 -2.73 15.88
CA SER A 185 -6.25 -3.56 16.96
C SER A 185 -7.38 -4.47 16.49
N GLY A 186 -7.22 -5.78 16.67
CA GLY A 186 -8.20 -6.80 16.30
C GLY A 186 -8.55 -6.83 14.81
N THR A 187 -7.66 -6.39 13.91
CA THR A 187 -7.87 -6.52 12.46
C THR A 187 -7.74 -7.98 12.03
N ASN A 188 -8.52 -8.43 11.04
CA ASN A 188 -8.37 -9.80 10.51
C ASN A 188 -7.02 -10.00 9.83
N LEU A 189 -6.52 -8.97 9.14
CA LEU A 189 -5.22 -9.02 8.48
C LEU A 189 -4.45 -7.73 8.73
N LEU A 190 -3.24 -7.84 9.29
CA LEU A 190 -2.26 -6.77 9.33
C LEU A 190 -1.18 -7.03 8.30
N ILE A 191 -1.01 -6.11 7.34
CA ILE A 191 0.10 -6.08 6.39
C ILE A 191 1.09 -5.04 6.91
N HIS A 192 2.27 -5.48 7.33
CA HIS A 192 3.23 -4.63 8.02
C HIS A 192 4.64 -4.75 7.44
N GLU A 193 5.34 -3.63 7.37
CA GLU A 193 6.74 -3.60 6.97
C GLU A 193 7.66 -4.29 7.99
N CYS A 194 8.80 -4.81 7.50
CA CYS A 194 9.93 -5.24 8.31
C CYS A 194 11.23 -5.00 7.51
N THR A 195 11.55 -3.73 7.32
CA THR A 195 12.53 -3.31 6.30
C THR A 195 13.92 -3.83 6.59
N PHE A 196 14.40 -3.73 7.83
CA PHE A 196 15.77 -4.11 8.18
C PHE A 196 15.84 -5.01 9.41
N PRO A 197 16.83 -5.90 9.49
CA PRO A 197 17.18 -6.59 10.73
C PRO A 197 17.52 -5.58 11.85
N SER A 198 17.28 -5.96 13.10
CA SER A 198 17.48 -5.05 14.24
C SER A 198 18.90 -4.52 14.40
N GLU A 199 19.91 -5.26 13.91
CA GLU A 199 21.30 -4.80 13.89
C GLU A 199 21.59 -3.75 12.79
N ALA A 200 20.69 -3.60 11.82
CA ALA A 200 20.86 -2.70 10.68
C ALA A 200 19.68 -1.73 10.50
N VAL A 201 18.72 -1.72 11.43
CA VAL A 201 17.56 -0.84 11.32
C VAL A 201 18.01 0.62 11.34
N MET A 202 17.58 1.37 10.34
CA MET A 202 17.89 2.78 10.19
C MET A 202 16.62 3.59 9.98
N GLY A 203 16.67 4.85 10.40
CA GLY A 203 15.58 5.78 10.19
C GLY A 203 14.30 5.33 10.89
N LYS A 204 13.18 5.59 10.22
CA LYS A 204 11.84 5.36 10.75
C LYS A 204 11.21 4.11 10.13
N HIS A 205 11.86 2.97 10.35
CA HIS A 205 11.43 1.65 9.88
C HIS A 205 11.34 0.64 11.02
N SER A 206 10.67 -0.48 10.77
CA SER A 206 10.55 -1.59 11.72
C SER A 206 11.57 -2.69 11.44
N SER A 207 12.06 -3.27 12.53
CA SER A 207 12.80 -4.54 12.53
C SER A 207 11.87 -5.68 12.98
N GLU A 208 12.40 -6.92 12.97
CA GLU A 208 11.71 -8.10 13.51
C GLU A 208 11.27 -7.92 14.98
N LYS A 209 12.07 -7.19 15.78
CA LYS A 209 11.73 -6.91 17.19
C LYS A 209 10.62 -5.89 17.32
N GLY A 210 10.69 -4.80 16.52
CA GLY A 210 9.64 -3.80 16.48
C GLY A 210 8.33 -4.37 15.96
N LEU A 211 8.39 -5.21 14.93
CA LEU A 211 7.23 -5.90 14.39
C LEU A 211 6.62 -6.88 15.40
N ALA A 212 7.44 -7.60 16.17
CA ALA A 212 6.96 -8.49 17.23
C ALA A 212 6.20 -7.72 18.32
N GLU A 213 6.66 -6.52 18.70
CA GLU A 213 5.96 -5.64 19.64
C GLU A 213 4.59 -5.21 19.06
N VAL A 214 4.57 -4.69 17.83
CA VAL A 214 3.32 -4.26 17.18
C VAL A 214 2.34 -5.42 17.07
N ALA A 215 2.77 -6.59 16.60
CA ALA A 215 1.92 -7.77 16.43
C ALA A 215 1.33 -8.26 17.77
N SER A 216 2.13 -8.23 18.83
CA SER A 216 1.68 -8.61 20.18
C SER A 216 0.60 -7.68 20.72
N ARG A 217 0.76 -6.35 20.52
CA ARG A 217 -0.15 -5.33 21.05
C ARG A 217 -1.41 -5.17 20.22
N ALA A 218 -1.29 -5.19 18.88
CA ALA A 218 -2.42 -5.06 17.97
C ALA A 218 -3.26 -6.35 17.90
N ALA A 219 -2.66 -7.50 18.15
CA ALA A 219 -3.28 -8.83 18.13
C ALA A 219 -4.15 -9.09 16.88
N PRO A 220 -3.62 -8.91 15.65
CA PRO A 220 -4.36 -9.25 14.43
C PRO A 220 -4.59 -10.77 14.38
N GLU A 221 -5.60 -11.24 13.62
CA GLU A 221 -5.76 -12.68 13.39
C GLU A 221 -4.62 -13.25 12.52
N GLN A 222 -4.20 -12.47 11.52
CA GLN A 222 -3.12 -12.82 10.61
C GLN A 222 -2.18 -11.62 10.41
N LEU A 223 -0.87 -11.90 10.38
CA LEU A 223 0.19 -10.95 10.05
C LEU A 223 0.85 -11.33 8.73
N VAL A 224 0.91 -10.38 7.80
CA VAL A 224 1.68 -10.47 6.56
C VAL A 224 2.84 -9.50 6.63
N VAL A 225 4.04 -10.03 6.51
CA VAL A 225 5.28 -9.25 6.58
C VAL A 225 5.73 -8.88 5.18
N THR A 226 5.92 -7.60 4.93
CA THR A 226 6.28 -7.03 3.61
C THR A 226 7.40 -6.01 3.73
N HIS A 227 7.74 -5.34 2.62
CA HIS A 227 8.75 -4.29 2.54
C HIS A 227 10.13 -4.75 3.05
N LEU A 228 10.56 -5.93 2.59
CA LEU A 228 11.80 -6.56 3.03
C LEU A 228 12.98 -6.10 2.18
N SER A 229 14.00 -5.52 2.81
CA SER A 229 15.25 -5.18 2.14
C SER A 229 16.05 -6.44 1.77
N PRO A 230 17.03 -6.35 0.84
CA PRO A 230 17.90 -7.46 0.50
C PRO A 230 18.68 -8.04 1.69
N ALA A 231 18.81 -7.30 2.80
CA ALA A 231 19.46 -7.77 4.04
C ALA A 231 18.76 -9.00 4.64
N TRP A 232 17.49 -9.21 4.32
CA TRP A 232 16.71 -10.38 4.76
C TRP A 232 16.89 -11.60 3.88
N THR A 233 17.57 -11.51 2.73
CA THR A 233 17.69 -12.64 1.80
C THR A 233 18.34 -13.86 2.46
N GLY A 234 17.56 -14.95 2.58
CA GLY A 234 17.96 -16.19 3.24
C GLY A 234 17.86 -16.16 4.77
N ARG A 235 17.42 -15.05 5.36
CA ARG A 235 17.25 -14.85 6.81
C ARG A 235 15.81 -14.63 7.24
N GLU A 236 14.84 -14.78 6.33
CA GLU A 236 13.42 -14.46 6.60
C GLU A 236 12.84 -15.28 7.76
N HIS A 237 13.40 -16.44 8.07
CA HIS A 237 12.99 -17.25 9.22
C HIS A 237 13.22 -16.54 10.56
N GLU A 238 14.27 -15.70 10.66
CA GLU A 238 14.56 -14.93 11.88
C GLU A 238 13.42 -13.99 12.26
N ILE A 239 12.68 -13.45 11.28
CA ILE A 239 11.50 -12.62 11.51
C ILE A 239 10.40 -13.44 12.21
N VAL A 240 10.15 -14.66 11.72
CA VAL A 240 9.13 -15.54 12.29
C VAL A 240 9.53 -15.97 13.70
N ASP A 241 10.82 -16.30 13.91
CA ASP A 241 11.35 -16.72 15.21
C ASP A 241 11.25 -15.59 16.26
N ALA A 242 11.46 -14.34 15.86
CA ALA A 242 11.31 -13.18 16.74
C ALA A 242 9.84 -12.90 17.13
N ILE A 243 8.89 -13.15 16.22
CA ILE A 243 7.46 -12.86 16.44
C ILE A 243 6.77 -13.95 17.26
N ARG A 244 7.09 -15.22 17.03
CA ARG A 244 6.44 -16.41 17.62
C ARG A 244 6.31 -16.42 19.15
N PRO A 245 7.29 -15.92 19.94
CA PRO A 245 7.15 -15.89 21.40
C PRO A 245 5.99 -15.04 21.89
N SER A 246 5.68 -13.93 21.22
CA SER A 246 4.71 -12.92 21.66
C SER A 246 3.40 -12.89 20.85
N PHE A 247 3.37 -13.50 19.65
CA PHE A 247 2.21 -13.54 18.77
C PHE A 247 1.89 -14.95 18.31
N LYS A 248 0.63 -15.39 18.50
CA LYS A 248 0.17 -16.77 18.19
C LYS A 248 -0.63 -16.87 16.90
N GLY A 249 -0.99 -15.74 16.29
CA GLY A 249 -1.69 -15.71 15.00
C GLY A 249 -0.84 -16.26 13.85
N ARG A 250 -1.42 -16.33 12.69
CA ARG A 250 -0.71 -16.75 11.49
C ARG A 250 0.25 -15.68 11.02
N VAL A 251 1.52 -16.05 10.80
CA VAL A 251 2.56 -15.17 10.21
C VAL A 251 2.90 -15.66 8.81
N VAL A 252 2.89 -14.75 7.84
CA VAL A 252 3.23 -15.01 6.44
C VAL A 252 4.30 -14.01 6.00
N ILE A 253 5.42 -14.49 5.52
CA ILE A 253 6.43 -13.66 4.86
C ILE A 253 5.99 -13.49 3.40
N ALA A 254 5.68 -12.25 3.00
CA ALA A 254 5.21 -11.97 1.66
C ALA A 254 6.34 -12.08 0.61
N HIS A 255 5.96 -12.41 -0.59
CA HIS A 255 6.74 -12.28 -1.82
C HIS A 255 5.83 -11.73 -2.91
N ASP A 256 6.41 -11.22 -3.98
CA ASP A 256 5.64 -10.67 -5.09
C ASP A 256 4.68 -11.71 -5.68
N LEU A 257 3.48 -11.24 -5.99
CA LEU A 257 2.35 -12.03 -6.52
C LEU A 257 1.77 -13.08 -5.56
N LEU A 258 2.10 -13.01 -4.26
CA LEU A 258 1.45 -13.83 -3.25
C LEU A 258 -0.02 -13.41 -3.07
N GLU A 259 -0.93 -14.39 -3.15
CA GLU A 259 -2.35 -14.19 -2.86
C GLU A 259 -2.71 -14.65 -1.45
N ILE A 260 -3.49 -13.84 -0.75
CA ILE A 260 -3.94 -14.12 0.62
C ILE A 260 -5.46 -13.90 0.70
N ARG A 261 -6.16 -14.80 1.33
CA ARG A 261 -7.60 -14.66 1.62
C ARG A 261 -7.81 -14.12 3.02
N VAL A 262 -8.66 -13.11 3.12
CA VAL A 262 -9.14 -12.54 4.39
C VAL A 262 -10.50 -13.17 4.69
N ARG A 263 -10.64 -13.73 5.86
CA ARG A 263 -11.84 -14.45 6.30
C ARG A 263 -12.41 -13.82 7.55
#